data_59f385c9945b69c2e0f2b6d663cf8916
#
_entry.id   59f385c9945b69c2e0f2b6d663cf8916
#
_cell.length_a   1.000
_cell.length_b   1.000
_cell.length_c   1.000
_cell.angle_alpha   90.00
_cell.angle_beta   90.00
_cell.angle_gamma   90.00
#
_symmetry.space_group_name_H-M   'P 1'
#
loop_
_entity.id
_entity.type
_entity.pdbx_description
1 polymer ?
#
loop_
_entity_poly.entity_id
_entity_poly.type
_entity_poly.pdbx_seq_one_letter_code
_entity_poly.pdbx_strand_id
1 'polypeptide(L)' 'MDNETIKAIEAIIRRGNDAEVRRKGDGYIVLEVKKTIKYAQK' A
#
# COMPACT_ATOMS: atom_id res chain seq x y z
N MET A 1 -1.09 -3.90 14.38
CA MET A 1 -2.04 -3.37 13.39
C MET A 1 -3.31 -4.19 13.45
N ASP A 2 -4.43 -3.57 13.21
CA ASP A 2 -5.70 -4.28 13.24
C ASP A 2 -5.99 -4.95 11.90
N ASN A 3 -7.07 -5.74 11.87
CA ASN A 3 -7.42 -6.48 10.67
C ASN A 3 -7.74 -5.56 9.48
N GLU A 4 -8.32 -4.41 9.75
CA GLU A 4 -8.69 -3.52 8.64
C GLU A 4 -7.47 -2.90 8.00
N THR A 5 -6.45 -2.58 8.78
CA THR A 5 -5.19 -2.08 8.26
C THR A 5 -4.53 -3.13 7.38
N ILE A 6 -4.51 -4.37 7.88
CA ILE A 6 -3.91 -5.47 7.12
C ILE A 6 -4.66 -5.71 5.83
N LYS A 7 -6.00 -5.68 5.87
CA LYS A 7 -6.80 -5.87 4.67
C LYS A 7 -6.58 -4.75 3.65
N ALA A 8 -6.39 -3.54 4.12
CA ALA A 8 -6.11 -2.41 3.23
C ALA A 8 -4.79 -2.62 2.51
N ILE A 9 -3.77 -3.05 3.23
CA ILE A 9 -2.46 -3.33 2.64
C ILE A 9 -2.57 -4.44 1.61
N GLU A 10 -3.27 -5.51 1.96
CA GLU A 10 -3.43 -6.64 1.04
C GLU A 10 -4.16 -6.23 -0.23
N ALA A 11 -5.20 -5.41 -0.10
CA ALA A 11 -5.96 -4.95 -1.26
C ALA A 11 -5.10 -4.12 -2.20
N ILE A 12 -4.26 -3.26 -1.64
CA ILE A 12 -3.36 -2.44 -2.44
C ILE A 12 -2.35 -3.31 -3.20
N ILE A 13 -1.76 -4.26 -2.50
CA ILE A 13 -0.79 -5.16 -3.13
C ILE A 13 -1.46 -5.99 -4.21
N ARG A 14 -2.68 -6.43 -3.96
CA ARG A 14 -3.42 -7.26 -4.91
C ARG A 14 -3.73 -6.51 -6.20
N ARG A 15 -3.89 -5.19 -6.13
CA ARG A 15 -4.09 -4.35 -7.31
C ARG A 15 -2.80 -4.07 -8.07
N GLY A 16 -1.67 -4.53 -7.55
CA GLY A 16 -0.38 -4.32 -8.18
C GLY A 16 0.28 -3.01 -7.82
N ASN A 17 -0.22 -2.34 -6.79
CA ASN A 17 0.37 -1.08 -6.32
C ASN A 17 1.20 -1.34 -5.06
N ASP A 18 1.95 -0.34 -4.66
CA ASP A 18 2.73 -0.43 -3.42
C ASP A 18 1.93 0.16 -2.27
N ALA A 19 2.11 -0.41 -1.11
CA ALA A 19 1.51 0.10 0.11
C ALA A 19 2.61 0.71 0.97
N GLU A 20 2.33 1.89 1.50
CA GLU A 20 3.25 2.56 2.41
C GLU A 20 2.53 2.75 3.73
N VAL A 21 3.13 2.28 4.82
CA VAL A 21 2.55 2.40 6.14
C VAL A 21 3.34 3.44 6.90
N ARG A 22 2.65 4.44 7.42
CA ARG A 22 3.28 5.50 8.19
C ARG A 22 2.60 5.63 9.54
N ARG A 23 3.37 6.05 10.50
CA ARG A 23 2.85 6.32 11.82
C ARG A 23 2.25 7.72 11.85
N LYS A 24 1.06 7.83 12.46
CA LYS A 24 0.41 9.12 12.59
C LYS A 24 -0.23 9.18 13.98
N GLY A 25 0.33 10.01 14.84
CA GLY A 25 -0.17 10.12 16.21
C GLY A 25 -0.13 8.77 16.91
N ASP A 26 -1.27 8.33 17.41
CA ASP A 26 -1.37 7.05 18.11
C ASP A 26 -1.69 5.90 17.17
N GLY A 27 -1.84 6.16 15.89
CA GLY A 27 -2.23 5.14 14.95
C GLY A 27 -1.32 5.09 13.74
N TYR A 28 -1.85 4.51 12.68
CA TYR A 28 -1.12 4.35 11.43
C TYR A 28 -2.00 4.75 10.27
N ILE A 29 -1.36 5.19 9.19
CA ILE A 29 -2.05 5.42 7.94
C ILE A 29 -1.41 4.54 6.88
N VAL A 30 -2.23 4.11 5.93
CA VAL A 30 -1.77 3.30 4.81
C VAL A 30 -1.97 4.13 3.55
N LEU A 31 -0.89 4.31 2.80
CA LEU A 31 -0.92 5.07 1.57
C LEU A 31 -0.74 4.13 0.41
N GLU A 32 -1.51 4.35 -0.64
CA GLU A 32 -1.39 3.58 -1.85
C GLU A 32 -0.58 4.38 -2.87
N VAL A 33 0.50 3.77 -3.35
CA VAL A 33 1.37 4.40 -4.32
C VAL A 33 1.18 3.70 -5.65
N LYS A 34 0.65 4.43 -6.62
CA LYS A 34 0.46 3.90 -7.96
C LYS A 34 1.72 4.11 -8.76
N LYS A 35 2.16 3.08 -9.43
CA LYS A 35 3.36 3.15 -10.24
C LYS A 35 3.02 3.11 -11.71
N THR A 36 3.72 3.94 -12.49
CA THR A 36 3.58 3.93 -13.93
C THR A 36 4.79 3.26 -14.53
N ILE A 37 4.56 2.25 -15.34
CA ILE A 37 5.65 1.55 -16.00
C ILE A 37 6.13 2.43 -17.15
N LYS A 38 7.36 2.89 -17.06
CA LYS A 38 7.98 3.69 -18.11
C LYS A 38 8.73 2.83 -19.11
N TYR A 39 9.18 1.67 -18.65
CA TYR A 39 9.92 0.73 -19.47
C TYR A 39 9.75 -0.65 -18.87
N ALA A 40 9.43 -1.60 -19.72
CA ALA A 40 9.30 -2.98 -19.29
C ALA A 40 10.09 -3.87 -20.24
N GLN A 41 10.93 -4.71 -19.66
CA GLN A 41 11.70 -5.68 -20.40
C GLN A 41 11.26 -7.08 -19.98
N LYS A 42 10.94 -7.91 -20.93
CA LYS A 42 10.51 -9.29 -20.65
C LYS A 42 11.60 -10.28 -20.98
#